data_8da3c2581d06ac98f240470a7c4b5fff
#
_entry.id   8da3c2581d06ac98f240470a7c4b5fff
#
_cell.length_a   1.000
_cell.length_b   1.000
_cell.length_c   1.000
_cell.angle_alpha   90.00
_cell.angle_beta   90.00
_cell.angle_gamma   90.00
#
_symmetry.space_group_name_H-M   'P 1'
#
loop_
_entity.id
_entity.type
_entity.pdbx_description
1 polymer ?
#
loop_
_entity_poly.entity_id
_entity_poly.type
_entity_poly.pdbx_seq_one_letter_code
_entity_poly.pdbx_strand_id
1 'polypeptide(L)'
;MAGCGVGPGRLKTLKKHGIPYQRQRTTIDLPNTSAKLSVVYTGCGGLYILKDNQGIFVDPFFSNQKLMRIGSSVFRGKKKIASKREMIDTGIKSIETATGKLSEHTSTIFTAHSHYDHLMDVPALFAMLKPKPTVYVNRSGFNTVCHVVDTNKMVILEDHMTTQEVTRPPITLQSQHGTINVYPILGDHNPHFKNISFFSGSKTEPANYFTDPFGKTSANDWLEGNTFSFLIDYVGRDGTIDFRIFIQSSTCNPPAGIPSPALLKDKAVDVAFLGLASFHFSPDYPCTLLQAIDPKEIVWIHWEDLFRKYSKEPKTLRGTDLVKFFDLPCVKPYKAKALLPWPRAGYDFK
;
A
#
# COMPACT_ATOMS: atom_id res chain seq x y z
N MET A 1 -28.18 -1.18 -16.21
CA MET A 1 -28.26 0.24 -15.80
C MET A 1 -28.32 0.30 -14.27
N ALA A 2 -27.19 0.38 -13.60
CA ALA A 2 -27.09 0.79 -12.19
C ALA A 2 -25.61 1.07 -11.88
N GLY A 3 -25.20 2.30 -11.95
CA GLY A 3 -23.80 2.67 -11.70
C GLY A 3 -23.56 4.17 -11.70
N CYS A 4 -24.60 4.96 -11.70
CA CYS A 4 -24.48 6.41 -11.53
C CYS A 4 -24.79 6.78 -10.09
N GLY A 5 -23.77 7.22 -9.33
CA GLY A 5 -24.03 8.11 -8.22
C GLY A 5 -23.90 7.58 -6.81
N VAL A 6 -23.06 6.58 -6.53
CA VAL A 6 -22.67 6.34 -5.13
C VAL A 6 -21.63 7.42 -4.76
N GLY A 7 -22.10 8.51 -4.19
CA GLY A 7 -21.25 9.51 -3.58
C GLY A 7 -20.44 8.88 -2.44
N PRO A 8 -19.38 9.56 -1.93
CA PRO A 8 -18.55 9.03 -0.85
C PRO A 8 -19.42 8.71 0.37
N GLY A 9 -19.44 7.44 0.78
CA GLY A 9 -20.19 6.95 1.93
C GLY A 9 -19.72 7.63 3.24
N ARG A 10 -20.64 7.82 4.18
CA ARG A 10 -20.33 8.35 5.50
C ARG A 10 -20.04 7.21 6.47
N LEU A 11 -19.13 7.38 7.41
CA LEU A 11 -18.86 6.39 8.47
C LEU A 11 -20.11 5.99 9.25
N LYS A 12 -21.07 6.92 9.42
CA LYS A 12 -22.36 6.63 10.03
C LYS A 12 -23.10 5.51 9.31
N THR A 13 -22.99 5.43 7.98
CA THR A 13 -23.58 4.35 7.17
C THR A 13 -22.89 3.02 7.46
N LEU A 14 -21.56 2.99 7.50
CA LEU A 14 -20.79 1.78 7.83
C LEU A 14 -21.19 1.24 9.21
N LYS A 15 -21.22 2.11 10.23
CA LYS A 15 -21.64 1.74 11.58
C LYS A 15 -23.08 1.17 11.62
N LYS A 16 -24.02 1.77 10.86
CA LYS A 16 -25.42 1.26 10.76
C LYS A 16 -25.45 -0.16 10.20
N HIS A 17 -24.53 -0.53 9.33
CA HIS A 17 -24.42 -1.86 8.73
C HIS A 17 -23.49 -2.80 9.48
N GLY A 18 -23.06 -2.44 10.72
CA GLY A 18 -22.22 -3.29 11.56
C GLY A 18 -20.77 -3.44 11.05
N ILE A 19 -20.28 -2.46 10.25
CA ILE A 19 -18.91 -2.44 9.75
C ILE A 19 -18.10 -1.50 10.65
N PRO A 20 -17.24 -2.01 11.53
CA PRO A 20 -16.43 -1.20 12.41
C PRO A 20 -15.29 -0.51 11.65
N TYR A 21 -14.82 0.60 12.17
CA TYR A 21 -13.63 1.31 11.70
C TYR A 21 -12.74 1.69 12.88
N GLN A 22 -11.43 1.73 12.64
CA GLN A 22 -10.42 1.89 13.68
C GLN A 22 -9.80 3.28 13.65
N ARG A 23 -9.88 4.01 14.76
CA ARG A 23 -9.30 5.35 14.92
C ARG A 23 -7.99 5.37 15.68
N GLN A 24 -7.88 4.50 16.65
CA GLN A 24 -6.77 4.48 17.63
C GLN A 24 -5.87 3.29 17.36
N ARG A 25 -4.73 3.28 18.03
CA ARG A 25 -3.86 2.11 18.06
C ARG A 25 -4.59 0.96 18.73
N THR A 26 -4.50 -0.22 18.14
CA THR A 26 -5.18 -1.44 18.60
C THR A 26 -4.19 -2.59 18.65
N THR A 27 -4.23 -3.35 19.71
CA THR A 27 -3.52 -4.63 19.80
C THR A 27 -4.41 -5.75 19.27
N ILE A 28 -3.84 -6.62 18.46
CA ILE A 28 -4.48 -7.80 17.88
C ILE A 28 -3.64 -9.00 18.28
N ASP A 29 -4.23 -9.88 19.10
CA ASP A 29 -3.59 -11.11 19.52
C ASP A 29 -3.75 -12.17 18.43
N LEU A 30 -2.63 -12.62 17.88
CA LEU A 30 -2.61 -13.68 16.88
C LEU A 30 -2.29 -15.02 17.55
N PRO A 31 -3.03 -16.08 17.24
CA PRO A 31 -2.75 -17.38 17.80
C PRO A 31 -1.38 -17.91 17.33
N ASN A 32 -0.62 -18.46 18.27
CA ASN A 32 0.66 -19.14 18.02
C ASN A 32 1.77 -18.25 17.42
N THR A 33 1.83 -16.97 17.79
CA THR A 33 2.98 -16.12 17.46
C THR A 33 3.53 -15.45 18.72
N SER A 34 4.85 -15.45 18.86
CA SER A 34 5.57 -14.66 19.88
C SER A 34 6.09 -13.34 19.28
N ALA A 35 5.95 -13.17 17.99
CA ALA A 35 6.47 -12.03 17.26
C ALA A 35 5.60 -10.79 17.50
N LYS A 36 6.26 -9.67 17.79
CA LYS A 36 5.60 -8.36 17.89
C LYS A 36 5.84 -7.58 16.61
N LEU A 37 4.76 -7.10 15.99
CA LEU A 37 4.80 -6.29 14.80
C LEU A 37 3.98 -5.02 15.02
N SER A 38 4.55 -3.87 14.76
CA SER A 38 3.84 -2.58 14.80
C SER A 38 3.62 -2.07 13.39
N VAL A 39 2.39 -1.71 13.07
CA VAL A 39 2.02 -1.15 11.77
C VAL A 39 1.30 0.18 11.97
N VAL A 40 1.61 1.18 11.14
CA VAL A 40 0.87 2.44 11.05
C VAL A 40 0.36 2.59 9.63
N TYR A 41 -0.96 2.74 9.47
CA TYR A 41 -1.58 3.02 8.19
C TYR A 41 -1.39 4.49 7.82
N THR A 42 -0.68 4.79 6.75
CA THR A 42 -0.41 6.17 6.33
C THR A 42 -1.56 6.77 5.52
N GLY A 43 -2.43 5.94 4.99
CA GLY A 43 -3.53 6.26 4.09
C GLY A 43 -3.26 5.80 2.66
N CYS A 44 -4.32 5.66 1.85
CA CYS A 44 -4.22 5.33 0.42
C CYS A 44 -3.40 4.07 0.11
N GLY A 45 -3.60 3.01 0.89
CA GLY A 45 -2.81 1.77 0.75
C GLY A 45 -1.47 1.78 1.47
N GLY A 46 -1.00 2.95 1.91
CA GLY A 46 0.32 3.11 2.48
C GLY A 46 0.46 2.57 3.91
N LEU A 47 1.59 1.95 4.20
CA LEU A 47 1.92 1.36 5.49
C LEU A 47 3.32 1.75 5.95
N TYR A 48 3.49 1.90 7.25
CA TYR A 48 4.78 1.83 7.92
C TYR A 48 4.78 0.62 8.85
N ILE A 49 5.72 -0.28 8.67
CA ILE A 49 5.83 -1.55 9.37
C ILE A 49 7.14 -1.54 10.16
N LEU A 50 7.07 -1.77 11.46
CA LEU A 50 8.23 -1.88 12.34
C LEU A 50 8.25 -3.21 13.05
N LYS A 51 9.33 -3.98 12.85
CA LYS A 51 9.65 -5.20 13.58
C LYS A 51 11.17 -5.29 13.78
N ASP A 52 11.58 -5.73 14.96
CA ASP A 52 13.00 -5.99 15.27
C ASP A 52 13.93 -4.83 14.89
N ASN A 53 13.49 -3.62 15.19
CA ASN A 53 14.21 -2.37 14.88
C ASN A 53 14.43 -2.13 13.38
N GLN A 54 13.65 -2.77 12.50
CA GLN A 54 13.64 -2.55 11.06
C GLN A 54 12.31 -1.96 10.62
N GLY A 55 12.35 -0.72 10.16
CA GLY A 55 11.20 0.03 9.65
C GLY A 55 11.14 0.00 8.14
N ILE A 56 10.01 -0.41 7.61
CA ILE A 56 9.73 -0.53 6.18
C ILE A 56 8.52 0.34 5.84
N PHE A 57 8.65 1.23 4.88
CA PHE A 57 7.51 1.86 4.23
C PHE A 57 7.05 1.02 3.03
N VAL A 58 5.73 0.92 2.87
CA VAL A 58 5.09 0.46 1.63
C VAL A 58 4.13 1.54 1.18
N ASP A 59 4.23 1.99 -0.06
CA ASP A 59 3.37 3.01 -0.67
C ASP A 59 3.13 4.28 0.20
N PRO A 60 4.17 4.92 0.75
CA PRO A 60 3.97 6.05 1.66
C PRO A 60 3.31 7.23 0.95
N PHE A 61 2.09 7.57 1.34
CA PHE A 61 1.36 8.70 0.79
C PHE A 61 0.73 9.56 1.88
N PHE A 62 1.12 10.84 1.92
CA PHE A 62 0.67 11.83 2.91
C PHE A 62 0.00 13.04 2.28
N SER A 63 0.37 13.34 1.02
CA SER A 63 0.09 14.61 0.34
C SER A 63 -1.21 14.61 -0.44
N ASN A 64 -2.34 14.35 0.24
CA ASN A 64 -3.66 14.33 -0.40
C ASN A 64 -3.86 15.51 -1.36
N GLN A 65 -4.27 15.23 -2.56
CA GLN A 65 -4.63 16.20 -3.59
C GLN A 65 -6.16 16.35 -3.66
N LYS A 66 -6.65 17.55 -3.96
CA LYS A 66 -8.10 17.73 -4.19
C LYS A 66 -8.49 17.07 -5.51
N LEU A 67 -9.63 16.36 -5.57
CA LEU A 67 -10.14 15.72 -6.80
C LEU A 67 -10.18 16.71 -7.99
N MET A 68 -10.66 17.94 -7.77
CA MET A 68 -10.67 18.97 -8.83
C MET A 68 -9.27 19.35 -9.32
N ARG A 69 -8.22 19.20 -8.51
CA ARG A 69 -6.83 19.43 -8.92
C ARG A 69 -6.37 18.29 -9.82
N ILE A 70 -6.62 17.05 -9.43
CA ILE A 70 -6.31 15.87 -10.25
C ILE A 70 -7.04 15.95 -11.59
N GLY A 71 -8.37 16.14 -11.60
CA GLY A 71 -9.15 16.28 -12.83
C GLY A 71 -8.64 17.41 -13.73
N SER A 72 -8.31 18.58 -13.16
CA SER A 72 -7.73 19.69 -13.96
C SER A 72 -6.31 19.38 -14.47
N SER A 73 -5.54 18.59 -13.73
CA SER A 73 -4.21 18.13 -14.16
C SER A 73 -4.34 17.16 -15.34
N VAL A 74 -5.25 16.19 -15.23
CA VAL A 74 -5.48 15.15 -16.27
C VAL A 74 -6.05 15.75 -17.55
N PHE A 75 -7.15 16.51 -17.44
CA PHE A 75 -7.92 16.92 -18.63
C PHE A 75 -7.48 18.25 -19.24
N ARG A 76 -6.81 19.10 -18.48
CA ARG A 76 -6.45 20.46 -18.95
C ARG A 76 -4.96 20.76 -18.86
N GLY A 77 -4.14 19.90 -18.25
CA GLY A 77 -2.72 20.12 -18.00
C GLY A 77 -2.38 21.36 -17.15
N LYS A 78 -3.41 22.10 -16.68
CA LYS A 78 -3.25 23.42 -16.07
C LYS A 78 -2.85 23.38 -14.59
N LYS A 79 -3.31 22.38 -13.84
CA LYS A 79 -3.00 22.27 -12.41
C LYS A 79 -1.99 21.18 -12.17
N LYS A 80 -0.94 21.50 -11.44
CA LYS A 80 0.10 20.57 -11.05
C LYS A 80 -0.16 20.02 -9.67
N ILE A 81 0.30 18.81 -9.41
CA ILE A 81 0.33 18.15 -8.10
C ILE A 81 1.75 18.17 -7.56
N ALA A 82 1.90 18.05 -6.26
CA ALA A 82 3.21 18.01 -5.60
C ALA A 82 3.09 17.42 -4.20
N SER A 83 4.20 16.87 -3.73
CA SER A 83 4.39 16.52 -2.33
C SER A 83 4.27 17.76 -1.44
N LYS A 84 3.69 17.58 -0.25
CA LYS A 84 3.42 18.66 0.70
C LYS A 84 4.18 18.42 2.00
N ARG A 85 5.26 19.17 2.20
CA ARG A 85 6.14 19.03 3.37
C ARG A 85 5.35 18.96 4.68
N GLU A 86 4.44 19.91 4.93
CA GLU A 86 3.65 19.95 6.17
C GLU A 86 2.82 18.68 6.40
N MET A 87 2.32 18.05 5.33
CA MET A 87 1.52 16.84 5.43
C MET A 87 2.42 15.62 5.70
N ILE A 88 3.59 15.58 5.08
CA ILE A 88 4.61 14.55 5.31
C ILE A 88 5.15 14.68 6.74
N ASP A 89 5.53 15.87 7.21
CA ASP A 89 5.98 16.12 8.58
C ASP A 89 4.94 15.67 9.61
N THR A 90 3.66 15.96 9.34
CA THR A 90 2.56 15.54 10.23
C THR A 90 2.41 14.01 10.24
N GLY A 91 2.58 13.36 9.07
CA GLY A 91 2.57 11.90 8.94
C GLY A 91 3.73 11.26 9.68
N ILE A 92 4.95 11.75 9.47
CA ILE A 92 6.16 11.31 10.17
C ILE A 92 5.98 11.41 11.69
N LYS A 93 5.57 12.57 12.21
CA LYS A 93 5.31 12.76 13.66
C LYS A 93 4.31 11.74 14.21
N SER A 94 3.26 11.43 13.44
CA SER A 94 2.27 10.44 13.85
C SER A 94 2.87 9.03 13.94
N ILE A 95 3.74 8.67 13.00
CA ILE A 95 4.45 7.38 13.02
C ILE A 95 5.44 7.35 14.19
N GLU A 96 6.26 8.39 14.36
CA GLU A 96 7.27 8.48 15.42
C GLU A 96 6.66 8.44 16.82
N THR A 97 5.47 9.01 16.99
CA THR A 97 4.70 8.89 18.26
C THR A 97 4.34 7.45 18.58
N ALA A 98 4.14 6.64 17.55
CA ALA A 98 3.73 5.25 17.69
C ALA A 98 4.90 4.26 17.77
N THR A 99 6.03 4.57 17.12
CA THR A 99 7.10 3.60 16.84
C THR A 99 8.50 4.07 17.23
N GLY A 100 8.67 5.30 17.73
CA GLY A 100 9.98 5.90 17.93
C GLY A 100 10.49 6.62 16.68
N LYS A 101 11.69 7.18 16.74
CA LYS A 101 12.25 8.01 15.67
C LYS A 101 12.51 7.21 14.39
N LEU A 102 11.99 7.66 13.27
CA LEU A 102 12.20 7.01 11.97
C LEU A 102 13.68 6.91 11.59
N SER A 103 14.51 7.87 11.98
CA SER A 103 15.97 7.85 11.75
C SER A 103 16.69 6.67 12.40
N GLU A 104 16.10 6.06 13.41
CA GLU A 104 16.68 4.93 14.14
C GLU A 104 16.30 3.58 13.51
N HIS A 105 15.23 3.53 12.73
CA HIS A 105 14.61 2.28 12.30
C HIS A 105 14.43 2.16 10.78
N THR A 106 14.16 3.27 10.07
CA THR A 106 13.76 3.19 8.66
C THR A 106 14.92 2.85 7.75
N SER A 107 14.84 1.69 7.12
CA SER A 107 15.87 1.20 6.20
C SER A 107 15.41 1.18 4.74
N THR A 108 14.10 1.10 4.49
CA THR A 108 13.58 0.68 3.19
C THR A 108 12.22 1.31 2.87
N ILE A 109 12.02 1.62 1.59
CA ILE A 109 10.74 2.04 1.02
C ILE A 109 10.42 1.14 -0.18
N PHE A 110 9.27 0.49 -0.17
CA PHE A 110 8.72 -0.25 -1.30
C PHE A 110 7.55 0.53 -1.92
N THR A 111 7.38 0.43 -3.24
CA THR A 111 6.18 0.92 -3.92
C THR A 111 5.58 -0.18 -4.78
N ALA A 112 4.27 -0.42 -4.62
CA ALA A 112 3.56 -1.42 -5.38
C ALA A 112 3.48 -1.06 -6.86
N HIS A 113 3.30 0.22 -7.18
CA HIS A 113 3.31 0.75 -8.54
C HIS A 113 3.54 2.28 -8.54
N SER A 114 3.59 2.91 -9.72
CA SER A 114 4.10 4.28 -9.86
C SER A 114 3.02 5.36 -9.98
N HIS A 115 1.76 5.08 -9.63
CA HIS A 115 0.77 6.14 -9.53
C HIS A 115 1.14 7.18 -8.48
N TYR A 116 0.66 8.42 -8.66
CA TYR A 116 1.01 9.53 -7.78
C TYR A 116 0.65 9.29 -6.31
N ASP A 117 -0.40 8.52 -6.03
CA ASP A 117 -0.87 8.20 -4.68
C ASP A 117 -0.10 7.05 -4.01
N HIS A 118 0.88 6.46 -4.68
CA HIS A 118 1.82 5.47 -4.16
C HIS A 118 3.27 5.97 -4.19
N LEU A 119 3.68 6.70 -5.24
CA LEU A 119 5.09 7.06 -5.45
C LEU A 119 5.40 8.55 -5.20
N MET A 120 4.44 9.49 -5.31
CA MET A 120 4.74 10.93 -5.34
C MET A 120 5.48 11.44 -4.09
N ASP A 121 5.16 10.91 -2.91
CA ASP A 121 5.80 11.36 -1.67
C ASP A 121 7.14 10.66 -1.38
N VAL A 122 7.50 9.62 -2.13
CA VAL A 122 8.76 8.87 -1.93
C VAL A 122 10.00 9.74 -2.11
N PRO A 123 10.14 10.55 -3.16
CA PRO A 123 11.30 11.45 -3.30
C PRO A 123 11.45 12.43 -2.14
N ALA A 124 10.32 13.01 -1.69
CA ALA A 124 10.33 13.95 -0.57
C ALA A 124 10.70 13.25 0.74
N LEU A 125 10.14 12.07 1.00
CA LEU A 125 10.46 11.26 2.16
C LEU A 125 11.93 10.82 2.13
N PHE A 126 12.44 10.36 0.99
CA PHE A 126 13.86 10.05 0.79
C PHE A 126 14.75 11.25 1.11
N ALA A 127 14.39 12.46 0.64
CA ALA A 127 15.16 13.67 0.91
C ALA A 127 15.21 14.03 2.41
N MET A 128 14.09 13.76 3.14
CA MET A 128 13.94 14.12 4.56
C MET A 128 14.57 13.10 5.51
N LEU A 129 14.53 11.80 5.20
CA LEU A 129 15.06 10.75 6.08
C LEU A 129 16.60 10.70 6.08
N LYS A 130 17.15 10.38 7.26
CA LYS A 130 18.57 10.10 7.47
C LYS A 130 18.70 8.98 8.51
N PRO A 131 19.47 7.88 8.25
CA PRO A 131 20.18 7.60 6.98
C PRO A 131 19.21 7.46 5.81
N LYS A 132 19.73 7.56 4.57
CA LYS A 132 18.92 7.40 3.37
C LYS A 132 18.44 5.95 3.24
N PRO A 133 17.13 5.71 3.11
CA PRO A 133 16.60 4.36 2.89
C PRO A 133 16.93 3.85 1.49
N THR A 134 16.92 2.53 1.31
CA THR A 134 16.86 1.93 -0.03
C THR A 134 15.43 2.00 -0.56
N VAL A 135 15.26 2.36 -1.83
CA VAL A 135 13.95 2.55 -2.48
C VAL A 135 13.76 1.47 -3.54
N TYR A 136 12.75 0.64 -3.36
CA TYR A 136 12.34 -0.43 -4.28
C TYR A 136 11.14 0.05 -5.07
N VAL A 137 11.29 0.16 -6.38
CA VAL A 137 10.27 0.67 -7.30
C VAL A 137 10.21 -0.19 -8.56
N ASN A 138 9.09 -0.13 -9.29
CA ASN A 138 9.07 -0.67 -10.64
C ASN A 138 9.90 0.21 -11.61
N ARG A 139 10.19 -0.28 -12.80
CA ARG A 139 11.01 0.43 -13.82
C ARG A 139 10.41 1.78 -14.22
N SER A 140 9.08 1.88 -14.32
CA SER A 140 8.39 3.16 -14.58
C SER A 140 8.65 4.18 -13.47
N GLY A 141 8.58 3.72 -12.21
CA GLY A 141 8.87 4.55 -11.04
C GLY A 141 10.33 4.98 -10.98
N PHE A 142 11.27 4.06 -11.26
CA PHE A 142 12.69 4.39 -11.38
C PHE A 142 12.89 5.54 -12.36
N ASN A 143 12.39 5.41 -13.59
CA ASN A 143 12.51 6.44 -14.63
C ASN A 143 11.79 7.75 -14.27
N THR A 144 10.76 7.69 -13.43
CA THR A 144 10.04 8.89 -12.98
C THR A 144 10.84 9.69 -11.96
N VAL A 145 11.55 9.03 -11.03
CA VAL A 145 12.16 9.72 -9.86
C VAL A 145 13.69 9.68 -9.81
N CYS A 146 14.39 9.08 -10.77
CA CYS A 146 15.84 8.88 -10.76
C CYS A 146 16.67 10.19 -10.73
N HIS A 147 16.08 11.35 -11.07
CA HIS A 147 16.78 12.64 -10.95
C HIS A 147 16.64 13.29 -9.56
N VAL A 148 15.82 12.74 -8.67
CA VAL A 148 15.55 13.29 -7.32
C VAL A 148 15.77 12.28 -6.20
N VAL A 149 15.97 11.02 -6.53
CA VAL A 149 16.39 9.94 -5.63
C VAL A 149 17.74 9.43 -6.10
N ASP A 150 18.68 9.24 -5.19
CA ASP A 150 20.00 8.68 -5.51
C ASP A 150 19.83 7.28 -6.10
N THR A 151 20.24 7.11 -7.36
CA THR A 151 20.11 5.83 -8.09
C THR A 151 20.88 4.70 -7.47
N ASN A 152 21.97 4.97 -6.70
CA ASN A 152 22.69 3.95 -5.93
C ASN A 152 21.87 3.43 -4.73
N LYS A 153 20.76 4.10 -4.40
CA LYS A 153 19.79 3.72 -3.37
C LYS A 153 18.48 3.21 -3.96
N MET A 154 18.44 2.97 -5.27
CA MET A 154 17.24 2.48 -5.94
C MET A 154 17.45 1.06 -6.45
N VAL A 155 16.43 0.22 -6.29
CA VAL A 155 16.38 -1.16 -6.80
C VAL A 155 15.11 -1.34 -7.61
N ILE A 156 15.25 -1.97 -8.76
CA ILE A 156 14.15 -2.23 -9.69
C ILE A 156 13.48 -3.56 -9.32
N LEU A 157 12.18 -3.52 -9.02
CA LEU A 157 11.42 -4.67 -8.55
C LEU A 157 11.30 -5.79 -9.60
N GLU A 158 11.27 -5.44 -10.88
CA GLU A 158 11.22 -6.40 -11.99
C GLU A 158 12.39 -7.40 -11.97
N ASP A 159 13.54 -6.99 -11.43
CA ASP A 159 14.71 -7.86 -11.35
C ASP A 159 14.54 -8.98 -10.28
N HIS A 160 13.59 -8.79 -9.36
CA HIS A 160 13.23 -9.72 -8.27
C HIS A 160 11.81 -10.30 -8.41
N MET A 161 11.14 -10.00 -9.50
CA MET A 161 9.73 -10.30 -9.71
C MET A 161 9.44 -11.80 -9.70
N THR A 162 8.45 -12.18 -8.90
CA THR A 162 7.87 -13.52 -8.85
C THR A 162 6.52 -13.54 -9.59
N THR A 163 6.26 -14.59 -10.33
CA THR A 163 4.98 -14.86 -11.02
C THR A 163 4.40 -16.18 -10.50
N GLN A 164 3.25 -16.61 -11.05
CA GLN A 164 2.69 -17.93 -10.74
C GLN A 164 3.60 -19.08 -11.15
N GLU A 165 4.39 -18.90 -12.20
CA GLU A 165 5.23 -19.93 -12.83
C GLU A 165 6.68 -19.87 -12.34
N VAL A 166 7.16 -18.68 -11.96
CA VAL A 166 8.55 -18.43 -11.60
C VAL A 166 8.65 -17.79 -10.24
N THR A 167 9.23 -18.51 -9.27
CA THR A 167 9.62 -17.96 -7.96
C THR A 167 11.09 -17.55 -8.01
N ARG A 168 11.35 -16.26 -7.86
CA ARG A 168 12.71 -15.72 -7.73
C ARG A 168 13.15 -15.68 -6.27
N PRO A 169 14.48 -15.65 -6.01
CA PRO A 169 14.97 -15.38 -4.67
C PRO A 169 14.41 -14.06 -4.12
N PRO A 170 14.10 -13.99 -2.81
CA PRO A 170 13.56 -12.78 -2.20
C PRO A 170 14.59 -11.65 -2.15
N ILE A 171 14.10 -10.44 -2.03
CA ILE A 171 14.89 -9.32 -1.52
C ILE A 171 15.08 -9.57 -0.03
N THR A 172 16.32 -9.77 0.39
CA THR A 172 16.64 -10.08 1.79
C THR A 172 17.20 -8.85 2.50
N LEU A 173 16.53 -8.42 3.56
CA LEU A 173 16.96 -7.36 4.46
C LEU A 173 17.47 -7.99 5.76
N GLN A 174 18.51 -7.42 6.35
CA GLN A 174 19.01 -7.88 7.65
C GLN A 174 18.15 -7.30 8.77
N SER A 175 17.86 -8.09 9.80
CA SER A 175 17.22 -7.65 11.03
C SER A 175 17.99 -8.07 12.27
N GLN A 176 17.65 -7.55 13.43
CA GLN A 176 18.32 -7.87 14.68
C GLN A 176 18.22 -9.38 15.05
N HIS A 177 17.14 -10.02 14.67
CA HIS A 177 16.82 -11.39 15.07
C HIS A 177 16.80 -12.38 13.90
N GLY A 178 17.24 -11.98 12.71
CA GLY A 178 17.26 -12.82 11.53
C GLY A 178 17.23 -12.01 10.24
N THR A 179 16.36 -12.39 9.31
CA THR A 179 16.19 -11.70 8.03
C THR A 179 14.74 -11.38 7.73
N ILE A 180 14.53 -10.40 6.86
CA ILE A 180 13.23 -10.09 6.29
C ILE A 180 13.31 -10.39 4.80
N ASN A 181 12.57 -11.38 4.36
CA ASN A 181 12.49 -11.80 2.96
C ASN A 181 11.25 -11.20 2.31
N VAL A 182 11.44 -10.39 1.29
CA VAL A 182 10.35 -9.73 0.55
C VAL A 182 10.28 -10.31 -0.86
N TYR A 183 9.12 -10.85 -1.21
CA TYR A 183 8.82 -11.40 -2.54
C TYR A 183 7.89 -10.44 -3.27
N PRO A 184 8.37 -9.67 -4.26
CA PRO A 184 7.52 -8.89 -5.15
C PRO A 184 6.78 -9.83 -6.10
N ILE A 185 5.46 -9.85 -6.03
CA ILE A 185 4.60 -10.72 -6.84
C ILE A 185 3.93 -9.88 -7.90
N LEU A 186 4.12 -10.24 -9.16
CA LEU A 186 3.52 -9.51 -10.27
C LEU A 186 1.99 -9.57 -10.20
N GLY A 187 1.40 -8.41 -10.15
CA GLY A 187 -0.03 -8.17 -10.19
C GLY A 187 -0.47 -7.42 -11.44
N ASP A 188 -1.69 -6.97 -11.41
CA ASP A 188 -2.26 -6.00 -12.33
C ASP A 188 -2.95 -4.87 -11.54
N HIS A 189 -3.54 -3.94 -12.25
CA HIS A 189 -4.27 -2.82 -11.63
C HIS A 189 -5.66 -2.70 -12.25
N ASN A 190 -6.68 -2.74 -11.41
CA ASN A 190 -8.06 -2.58 -11.87
C ASN A 190 -8.32 -1.18 -12.45
N PRO A 191 -9.24 -1.04 -13.41
CA PRO A 191 -9.66 0.26 -13.91
C PRO A 191 -10.13 1.19 -12.79
N HIS A 192 -9.86 2.49 -12.93
CA HIS A 192 -10.24 3.50 -11.93
C HIS A 192 -11.73 3.87 -12.01
N PHE A 193 -12.31 3.85 -13.21
CA PHE A 193 -13.69 4.23 -13.44
C PHE A 193 -14.25 3.51 -14.65
N LYS A 194 -15.25 2.65 -14.45
CA LYS A 194 -15.79 1.75 -15.48
C LYS A 194 -14.63 0.96 -16.12
N ASN A 195 -14.43 1.08 -17.44
CA ASN A 195 -13.34 0.43 -18.16
C ASN A 195 -12.18 1.43 -18.47
N ILE A 196 -12.10 2.53 -17.74
CA ILE A 196 -11.08 3.56 -17.97
C ILE A 196 -9.98 3.42 -16.91
N SER A 197 -8.79 3.08 -17.36
CA SER A 197 -7.57 3.16 -16.57
C SER A 197 -6.91 4.52 -16.81
N PHE A 198 -6.81 5.33 -15.75
CA PHE A 198 -6.03 6.56 -15.78
C PHE A 198 -4.57 6.23 -15.48
N PHE A 199 -3.66 6.97 -16.11
CA PHE A 199 -2.21 6.86 -15.85
C PHE A 199 -1.62 5.48 -16.19
N SER A 200 -2.30 4.70 -17.05
CA SER A 200 -1.80 3.41 -17.52
C SER A 200 -0.54 3.57 -18.39
N GLY A 201 0.19 2.48 -18.56
CA GLY A 201 1.43 2.45 -19.32
C GLY A 201 2.66 2.61 -18.43
N SER A 202 3.83 2.76 -19.07
CA SER A 202 5.12 2.79 -18.39
C SER A 202 5.98 3.94 -18.88
N LYS A 203 6.73 4.55 -17.97
CA LYS A 203 7.78 5.49 -18.31
C LYS A 203 9.02 4.68 -18.73
N THR A 204 9.37 4.75 -20.03
CA THR A 204 10.50 3.99 -20.60
C THR A 204 11.84 4.72 -20.49
N GLU A 205 11.80 6.06 -20.35
CA GLU A 205 12.98 6.93 -20.28
C GLU A 205 12.95 7.80 -19.02
N PRO A 206 14.12 8.19 -18.48
CA PRO A 206 14.24 9.09 -17.35
C PRO A 206 13.49 10.41 -17.52
N ALA A 207 12.73 10.80 -16.51
CA ALA A 207 11.89 12.00 -16.51
C ALA A 207 12.71 13.25 -16.11
N ASN A 208 13.41 13.85 -17.01
CA ASN A 208 14.31 15.01 -16.81
C ASN A 208 13.63 16.30 -16.32
N TYR A 209 12.31 16.37 -16.33
CA TYR A 209 11.52 17.51 -15.85
C TYR A 209 11.26 17.48 -14.33
N PHE A 210 11.53 16.37 -13.66
CA PHE A 210 11.32 16.21 -12.22
C PHE A 210 12.67 16.26 -11.47
N THR A 211 13.05 17.49 -11.07
CA THR A 211 14.38 17.78 -10.50
C THR A 211 14.35 18.26 -9.05
N ASP A 212 13.17 18.34 -8.44
CA ASP A 212 12.97 18.74 -7.05
C ASP A 212 12.02 17.74 -6.36
N PRO A 213 12.40 17.13 -5.21
CA PRO A 213 11.56 16.19 -4.46
C PRO A 213 10.19 16.73 -4.07
N PHE A 214 10.02 18.05 -3.99
CA PHE A 214 8.77 18.76 -3.75
C PHE A 214 8.24 19.45 -5.01
N GLY A 215 8.85 19.14 -6.15
CA GLY A 215 8.55 19.76 -7.44
C GLY A 215 7.10 19.48 -7.89
N LYS A 216 6.60 20.38 -8.73
CA LYS A 216 5.26 20.28 -9.31
C LYS A 216 5.29 19.46 -10.58
N THR A 217 4.47 18.40 -10.64
CA THR A 217 4.31 17.51 -11.79
C THR A 217 2.86 17.48 -12.28
N SER A 218 2.61 16.92 -13.45
CA SER A 218 1.26 16.54 -13.86
C SER A 218 0.86 15.22 -13.21
N ALA A 219 -0.43 14.99 -12.96
CA ALA A 219 -0.90 13.68 -12.57
C ALA A 219 -0.60 12.61 -13.65
N ASN A 220 -0.59 13.01 -14.92
CA ASN A 220 -0.26 12.15 -16.07
C ASN A 220 1.24 11.78 -16.17
N ASP A 221 2.08 12.38 -15.33
CA ASP A 221 3.52 12.04 -15.29
C ASP A 221 3.79 10.76 -14.49
N TRP A 222 2.83 10.30 -13.70
CA TRP A 222 2.92 9.15 -12.80
C TRP A 222 2.25 7.92 -13.42
N LEU A 223 2.94 7.31 -14.40
CA LEU A 223 2.42 6.15 -15.12
C LEU A 223 2.63 4.89 -14.28
N GLU A 224 1.63 4.02 -14.29
CA GLU A 224 1.50 2.81 -13.47
C GLU A 224 2.76 1.92 -13.45
N GLY A 225 3.26 1.54 -14.63
CA GLY A 225 4.29 0.50 -14.75
C GLY A 225 3.73 -0.88 -14.37
N ASN A 226 4.63 -1.79 -13.93
CA ASN A 226 4.19 -3.04 -13.33
C ASN A 226 3.65 -2.80 -11.93
N THR A 227 2.57 -3.50 -11.59
CA THR A 227 1.97 -3.48 -10.24
C THR A 227 2.40 -4.73 -9.47
N PHE A 228 2.73 -4.56 -8.19
CA PHE A 228 3.20 -5.62 -7.32
C PHE A 228 2.34 -5.78 -6.08
N SER A 229 2.14 -7.02 -5.65
CA SER A 229 1.82 -7.38 -4.27
C SER A 229 3.10 -7.82 -3.57
N PHE A 230 3.14 -7.80 -2.24
CA PHE A 230 4.31 -8.20 -1.47
C PHE A 230 3.96 -9.29 -0.48
N LEU A 231 4.69 -10.42 -0.55
CA LEU A 231 4.73 -11.39 0.55
C LEU A 231 6.01 -11.11 1.35
N ILE A 232 5.88 -10.89 2.64
CA ILE A 232 6.99 -10.51 3.53
C ILE A 232 7.10 -11.53 4.66
N ASP A 233 8.24 -12.21 4.72
CA ASP A 233 8.56 -13.19 5.75
C ASP A 233 9.60 -12.62 6.71
N TYR A 234 9.27 -12.60 7.98
CA TYR A 234 10.24 -12.38 9.06
C TYR A 234 10.76 -13.75 9.48
N VAL A 235 12.04 -13.99 9.18
CA VAL A 235 12.70 -15.28 9.36
C VAL A 235 13.66 -15.19 10.52
N GLY A 236 13.49 -16.07 11.51
CA GLY A 236 14.36 -16.20 12.66
C GLY A 236 15.76 -16.70 12.29
N ARG A 237 16.70 -16.64 13.25
CA ARG A 237 18.07 -17.12 13.04
C ARG A 237 18.17 -18.62 12.81
N ASP A 238 17.15 -19.37 13.23
CA ASP A 238 17.00 -20.81 12.98
C ASP A 238 16.43 -21.15 11.62
N GLY A 239 16.11 -20.15 10.81
CA GLY A 239 15.51 -20.30 9.49
C GLY A 239 14.00 -20.47 9.48
N THR A 240 13.33 -20.45 10.65
CA THR A 240 11.86 -20.50 10.73
C THR A 240 11.22 -19.17 10.36
N ILE A 241 10.04 -19.19 9.74
CA ILE A 241 9.26 -17.99 9.45
C ILE A 241 8.42 -17.66 10.70
N ASP A 242 8.86 -16.67 11.47
CA ASP A 242 8.19 -16.21 12.67
C ASP A 242 6.87 -15.52 12.38
N PHE A 243 6.85 -14.66 11.35
CA PHE A 243 5.70 -13.86 10.98
C PHE A 243 5.63 -13.66 9.47
N ARG A 244 4.46 -13.82 8.88
CA ARG A 244 4.22 -13.65 7.45
C ARG A 244 3.14 -12.60 7.18
N ILE A 245 3.47 -11.61 6.36
CA ILE A 245 2.55 -10.54 5.94
C ILE A 245 2.32 -10.67 4.44
N PHE A 246 1.08 -10.45 4.02
CA PHE A 246 0.76 -10.21 2.62
C PHE A 246 0.18 -8.81 2.43
N ILE A 247 0.67 -8.08 1.42
CA ILE A 247 0.22 -6.72 1.11
C ILE A 247 -0.17 -6.64 -0.36
N GLN A 248 -1.42 -6.25 -0.60
CA GLN A 248 -1.93 -5.93 -1.93
C GLN A 248 -2.67 -4.59 -1.84
N SER A 249 -1.98 -3.50 -2.08
CA SER A 249 -2.52 -2.14 -1.93
C SER A 249 -3.48 -1.76 -3.06
N SER A 250 -3.33 -2.38 -4.24
CA SER A 250 -4.24 -2.25 -5.38
C SER A 250 -4.96 -3.55 -5.66
N THR A 251 -6.25 -3.49 -5.97
CA THR A 251 -7.01 -4.67 -6.36
C THR A 251 -6.53 -5.22 -7.70
N CYS A 252 -6.30 -6.53 -7.75
CA CYS A 252 -5.87 -7.25 -8.94
C CYS A 252 -6.95 -8.22 -9.42
N ASN A 253 -6.91 -8.58 -10.70
CA ASN A 253 -7.72 -9.66 -11.23
C ASN A 253 -6.99 -10.99 -11.01
N PRO A 254 -7.52 -11.92 -10.19
CA PRO A 254 -6.92 -13.22 -10.01
C PRO A 254 -6.70 -13.97 -11.34
N PRO A 255 -5.56 -14.69 -11.50
CA PRO A 255 -4.57 -15.01 -10.47
C PRO A 255 -3.44 -13.98 -10.28
N ALA A 256 -3.47 -12.84 -10.97
CA ALA A 256 -2.45 -11.80 -10.83
C ALA A 256 -2.36 -11.31 -9.37
N GLY A 257 -1.15 -11.06 -8.89
CA GLY A 257 -0.88 -10.60 -7.52
C GLY A 257 -1.07 -11.65 -6.42
N ILE A 258 -1.41 -12.90 -6.74
CA ILE A 258 -1.53 -14.00 -5.78
C ILE A 258 -0.18 -14.72 -5.66
N PRO A 259 0.33 -15.01 -4.45
CA PRO A 259 1.52 -15.82 -4.27
C PRO A 259 1.34 -17.23 -4.83
N SER A 260 2.38 -17.80 -5.42
CA SER A 260 2.34 -19.22 -5.85
C SER A 260 2.16 -20.17 -4.65
N PRO A 261 1.52 -21.33 -4.82
CA PRO A 261 1.40 -22.31 -3.74
C PRO A 261 2.74 -22.74 -3.14
N ALA A 262 3.82 -22.70 -3.92
CA ALA A 262 5.17 -23.00 -3.46
C ALA A 262 5.66 -22.02 -2.39
N LEU A 263 5.31 -20.74 -2.48
CA LEU A 263 5.64 -19.74 -1.48
C LEU A 263 4.79 -19.87 -0.21
N LEU A 264 3.57 -20.39 -0.32
CA LEU A 264 2.62 -20.44 0.79
C LEU A 264 2.72 -21.74 1.62
N LYS A 265 3.40 -22.78 1.10
CA LYS A 265 3.42 -24.13 1.70
C LYS A 265 3.98 -24.18 3.13
N ASP A 266 4.98 -23.34 3.45
CA ASP A 266 5.73 -23.43 4.69
C ASP A 266 5.06 -22.69 5.87
N LYS A 267 4.20 -21.71 5.57
CA LYS A 267 3.48 -20.92 6.57
C LYS A 267 2.26 -20.22 5.96
N ALA A 268 1.13 -20.25 6.68
CA ALA A 268 -0.04 -19.43 6.38
C ALA A 268 0.26 -17.93 6.59
N VAL A 269 -0.50 -17.06 5.94
CA VAL A 269 -0.39 -15.61 6.12
C VAL A 269 -0.95 -15.22 7.50
N ASP A 270 -0.13 -14.59 8.34
CA ASP A 270 -0.59 -14.13 9.66
C ASP A 270 -1.49 -12.89 9.51
N VAL A 271 -1.09 -11.92 8.69
CA VAL A 271 -1.88 -10.70 8.44
C VAL A 271 -1.84 -10.33 6.97
N ALA A 272 -3.00 -10.07 6.38
CA ALA A 272 -3.13 -9.53 5.03
C ALA A 272 -3.61 -8.07 5.07
N PHE A 273 -2.93 -7.19 4.33
CA PHE A 273 -3.35 -5.81 4.06
C PHE A 273 -3.88 -5.73 2.63
N LEU A 274 -5.20 -5.57 2.49
CA LEU A 274 -5.88 -5.71 1.19
C LEU A 274 -6.58 -4.42 0.78
N GLY A 275 -6.27 -3.92 -0.40
CA GLY A 275 -6.86 -2.73 -0.99
C GLY A 275 -8.33 -2.91 -1.36
N LEU A 276 -9.14 -1.86 -1.17
CA LEU A 276 -10.57 -1.86 -1.51
C LEU A 276 -10.91 -0.93 -2.68
N ALA A 277 -9.95 -0.13 -3.14
CA ALA A 277 -10.18 0.73 -4.30
C ALA A 277 -10.53 -0.11 -5.53
N SER A 278 -11.60 0.24 -6.22
CA SER A 278 -11.98 -0.40 -7.49
C SER A 278 -12.30 -1.91 -7.44
N PHE A 279 -12.52 -2.49 -6.24
CA PHE A 279 -12.78 -3.94 -6.09
C PHE A 279 -13.89 -4.46 -7.00
N HIS A 280 -14.89 -3.64 -7.29
CA HIS A 280 -16.07 -4.01 -8.10
C HIS A 280 -15.76 -4.20 -9.59
N PHE A 281 -14.53 -3.90 -10.03
CA PHE A 281 -14.06 -4.18 -11.39
C PHE A 281 -13.31 -5.51 -11.50
N SER A 282 -13.12 -6.23 -10.38
CA SER A 282 -12.56 -7.57 -10.33
C SER A 282 -13.58 -8.52 -9.69
N PRO A 283 -14.39 -9.26 -10.49
CA PRO A 283 -15.48 -10.08 -9.97
C PRO A 283 -15.05 -11.14 -8.96
N ASP A 284 -13.83 -11.68 -9.13
CA ASP A 284 -13.29 -12.75 -8.30
C ASP A 284 -12.48 -12.23 -7.10
N TYR A 285 -12.27 -10.91 -7.01
CA TYR A 285 -11.62 -10.29 -5.87
C TYR A 285 -12.64 -9.98 -4.76
N PRO A 286 -12.33 -10.23 -3.49
CA PRO A 286 -11.10 -10.83 -2.96
C PRO A 286 -11.19 -12.35 -2.79
N CYS A 287 -12.25 -13.00 -3.25
CA CYS A 287 -12.59 -14.38 -2.89
C CYS A 287 -11.48 -15.38 -3.28
N THR A 288 -11.01 -15.33 -4.52
CA THR A 288 -9.93 -16.20 -4.98
C THR A 288 -8.62 -15.93 -4.22
N LEU A 289 -8.32 -14.66 -3.95
CA LEU A 289 -7.15 -14.30 -3.15
C LEU A 289 -7.26 -14.86 -1.73
N LEU A 290 -8.39 -14.62 -1.04
CA LEU A 290 -8.61 -15.12 0.34
C LEU A 290 -8.51 -16.63 0.42
N GLN A 291 -9.04 -17.35 -0.56
CA GLN A 291 -8.93 -18.81 -0.64
C GLN A 291 -7.48 -19.27 -0.79
N ALA A 292 -6.67 -18.52 -1.54
CA ALA A 292 -5.27 -18.87 -1.79
C ALA A 292 -4.36 -18.61 -0.59
N ILE A 293 -4.52 -17.47 0.09
CA ILE A 293 -3.60 -17.03 1.14
C ILE A 293 -4.06 -17.41 2.56
N ASP A 294 -5.34 -17.72 2.76
CA ASP A 294 -5.99 -18.09 4.04
C ASP A 294 -5.46 -17.30 5.25
N PRO A 295 -5.65 -15.97 5.28
CA PRO A 295 -5.03 -15.13 6.28
C PRO A 295 -5.72 -15.26 7.63
N LYS A 296 -4.96 -15.24 8.74
CA LYS A 296 -5.53 -15.23 10.09
C LYS A 296 -6.28 -13.94 10.39
N GLU A 297 -5.70 -12.80 9.96
CA GLU A 297 -6.31 -11.48 10.12
C GLU A 297 -6.22 -10.66 8.82
N ILE A 298 -7.20 -9.77 8.62
CA ILE A 298 -7.26 -8.91 7.43
C ILE A 298 -7.44 -7.45 7.86
N VAL A 299 -6.56 -6.58 7.37
CA VAL A 299 -6.69 -5.13 7.44
C VAL A 299 -7.06 -4.61 6.07
N TRP A 300 -8.24 -4.00 5.96
CA TRP A 300 -8.76 -3.48 4.69
C TRP A 300 -8.29 -2.05 4.47
N ILE A 301 -7.36 -1.85 3.54
CA ILE A 301 -6.71 -0.58 3.24
C ILE A 301 -7.25 0.05 1.95
N HIS A 302 -6.82 1.26 1.61
CA HIS A 302 -7.22 2.00 0.41
C HIS A 302 -8.75 2.11 0.23
N TRP A 303 -9.47 2.24 1.33
CA TRP A 303 -10.93 2.29 1.37
C TRP A 303 -11.48 3.72 1.41
N GLU A 304 -10.65 4.66 1.89
CA GLU A 304 -11.04 6.04 2.14
C GLU A 304 -10.82 6.95 0.92
N ASP A 305 -11.60 8.04 0.88
CA ASP A 305 -11.48 9.10 -0.13
C ASP A 305 -10.14 9.84 0.01
N LEU A 306 -9.15 9.42 -0.76
CA LEU A 306 -7.80 9.99 -0.80
C LEU A 306 -7.77 11.47 -1.26
N PHE A 307 -8.85 11.98 -1.82
CA PHE A 307 -8.97 13.40 -2.18
C PHE A 307 -9.39 14.30 -1.01
N ARG A 308 -9.68 13.67 0.15
CA ARG A 308 -10.10 14.33 1.37
C ARG A 308 -8.90 14.46 2.33
N LYS A 309 -8.74 15.64 2.96
CA LYS A 309 -7.68 15.85 3.95
C LYS A 309 -7.80 14.85 5.10
N TYR A 310 -6.72 14.18 5.48
CA TYR A 310 -6.67 13.21 6.59
C TYR A 310 -6.93 13.85 7.99
N SER A 311 -6.89 15.18 8.10
CA SER A 311 -7.33 15.89 9.30
C SER A 311 -8.85 15.91 9.48
N LYS A 312 -9.62 15.47 8.47
CA LYS A 312 -11.08 15.37 8.49
C LYS A 312 -11.50 13.93 8.62
N GLU A 313 -12.69 13.69 9.21
CA GLU A 313 -13.31 12.37 9.23
C GLU A 313 -13.28 11.73 7.83
N PRO A 314 -12.72 10.53 7.66
CA PRO A 314 -12.67 9.88 6.36
C PRO A 314 -14.07 9.56 5.85
N LYS A 315 -14.17 9.37 4.55
CA LYS A 315 -15.32 8.85 3.85
C LYS A 315 -14.85 7.70 2.97
N THR A 316 -15.75 6.83 2.57
CA THR A 316 -15.39 5.80 1.58
C THR A 316 -14.99 6.46 0.26
N LEU A 317 -14.08 5.84 -0.45
CA LEU A 317 -13.71 6.25 -1.80
C LEU A 317 -14.96 6.32 -2.68
N ARG A 318 -15.01 7.31 -3.56
CA ARG A 318 -16.15 7.51 -4.47
C ARG A 318 -16.30 6.31 -5.40
N GLY A 319 -17.54 5.84 -5.55
CA GLY A 319 -17.84 4.66 -6.36
C GLY A 319 -17.61 3.33 -5.64
N THR A 320 -17.03 3.33 -4.43
CA THR A 320 -16.81 2.11 -3.64
C THR A 320 -17.97 1.90 -2.66
N ASP A 321 -18.70 0.80 -2.83
CA ASP A 321 -19.79 0.38 -1.95
C ASP A 321 -19.29 -0.68 -0.96
N LEU A 322 -18.83 -0.22 0.20
CA LEU A 322 -18.30 -1.12 1.25
C LEU A 322 -19.41 -2.02 1.84
N VAL A 323 -20.67 -1.61 1.82
CA VAL A 323 -21.75 -2.47 2.31
C VAL A 323 -21.88 -3.70 1.42
N LYS A 324 -21.89 -3.50 0.11
CA LYS A 324 -21.88 -4.62 -0.85
C LYS A 324 -20.62 -5.47 -0.72
N PHE A 325 -19.47 -4.85 -0.52
CA PHE A 325 -18.21 -5.57 -0.34
C PHE A 325 -18.28 -6.52 0.86
N PHE A 326 -18.68 -6.03 2.03
CA PHE A 326 -18.79 -6.84 3.25
C PHE A 326 -19.97 -7.82 3.26
N ASP A 327 -20.85 -7.74 2.27
CA ASP A 327 -21.94 -8.73 2.05
C ASP A 327 -21.55 -9.83 1.04
N LEU A 328 -20.36 -9.75 0.40
CA LEU A 328 -19.82 -10.84 -0.41
C LEU A 328 -19.68 -12.12 0.43
N PRO A 329 -20.07 -13.30 -0.07
CA PRO A 329 -20.05 -14.55 0.69
C PRO A 329 -18.70 -14.85 1.35
N CYS A 330 -17.58 -14.61 0.64
CA CYS A 330 -16.25 -14.85 1.14
C CYS A 330 -15.74 -13.78 2.14
N VAL A 331 -16.34 -12.60 2.17
CA VAL A 331 -15.97 -11.49 3.05
C VAL A 331 -16.88 -11.40 4.27
N LYS A 332 -18.13 -11.83 4.13
CA LYS A 332 -19.16 -11.75 5.17
C LYS A 332 -18.71 -12.32 6.54
N PRO A 333 -17.96 -13.43 6.62
CA PRO A 333 -17.45 -13.95 7.89
C PRO A 333 -16.53 -12.97 8.63
N TYR A 334 -15.84 -12.07 7.92
CA TYR A 334 -14.93 -11.07 8.47
C TYR A 334 -15.59 -9.74 8.81
N LYS A 335 -16.89 -9.55 8.47
CA LYS A 335 -17.58 -8.25 8.59
C LYS A 335 -17.56 -7.68 10.00
N ALA A 336 -17.86 -8.50 11.01
CA ALA A 336 -17.92 -8.08 12.40
C ALA A 336 -16.54 -7.77 13.00
N LYS A 337 -15.48 -8.36 12.44
CA LYS A 337 -14.08 -8.17 12.80
C LYS A 337 -13.34 -7.27 11.81
N ALA A 338 -14.05 -6.56 10.92
CA ALA A 338 -13.43 -5.75 9.90
C ALA A 338 -12.50 -4.70 10.51
N LEU A 339 -11.25 -4.70 10.07
CA LEU A 339 -10.26 -3.71 10.44
C LEU A 339 -10.16 -2.69 9.30
N LEU A 340 -10.94 -1.61 9.38
CA LEU A 340 -10.86 -0.46 8.50
C LEU A 340 -10.08 0.65 9.19
N PRO A 341 -8.77 0.82 8.92
CA PRO A 341 -7.96 1.81 9.60
C PRO A 341 -8.34 3.22 9.18
N TRP A 342 -8.45 4.11 10.15
CA TRP A 342 -8.38 5.54 9.86
C TRP A 342 -6.95 5.90 9.46
N PRO A 343 -6.70 6.80 8.49
CA PRO A 343 -5.36 7.25 8.21
C PRO A 343 -4.62 7.69 9.48
N ARG A 344 -3.45 7.13 9.72
CA ARG A 344 -2.61 7.24 10.92
C ARG A 344 -3.02 6.36 12.11
N ALA A 345 -4.04 5.51 11.97
CA ALA A 345 -4.28 4.47 12.96
C ALA A 345 -3.13 3.44 12.96
N GLY A 346 -2.84 2.89 14.13
CA GLY A 346 -1.81 1.88 14.31
C GLY A 346 -2.36 0.55 14.76
N TYR A 347 -1.63 -0.51 14.48
CA TYR A 347 -1.87 -1.86 14.95
C TYR A 347 -0.61 -2.43 15.58
N ASP A 348 -0.79 -3.17 16.68
CA ASP A 348 0.23 -4.02 17.27
C ASP A 348 -0.27 -5.47 17.19
N PHE A 349 0.38 -6.27 16.37
CA PHE A 349 0.13 -7.71 16.28
C PHE A 349 1.07 -8.43 17.25
N LYS A 350 0.52 -9.36 18.06
CA LYS A 350 1.24 -10.11 19.08
C LYS A 350 0.86 -11.58 19.02
#